data_4c07a5210696b2ff77329b5e49c6cd83
#
_entry.id   4c07a5210696b2ff77329b5e49c6cd83
#
_cell.length_a   1.000
_cell.length_b   1.000
_cell.length_c   1.000
_cell.angle_alpha   90.00
_cell.angle_beta   90.00
_cell.angle_gamma   90.00
#
_symmetry.space_group_name_H-M   'P 1'
#
loop_
_entity.id
_entity.type
_entity.pdbx_description
1 polymer ?
#
loop_
_entity_poly.entity_id
_entity_poly.type
_entity_poly.pdbx_seq_one_letter_code
_entity_poly.pdbx_strand_id
1 'polypeptide(L)'
;RIDSGQPFGVVVDYAHTGEAVRKVLEVLRVVCRGRLIIVVGAAGERDPGRRFGVARAAAEGADYAVFTNEDPRSEDPMEIVREIGAFAEGAGRRRGEDFLELEDRRMAIREALKQAGPDDIVVVAGKGHEQSMIYGEEQRPWDDRQVARDELSKLGFEA
;
A
#
# COMPACT_ATOMS: atom_id res chain seq x y z
N ARG A 1 7.98 -2.31 -11.91
CA ARG A 1 8.68 -1.08 -11.51
C ARG A 1 8.14 0.10 -12.28
N ILE A 2 7.99 1.24 -11.60
CA ILE A 2 7.64 2.53 -12.16
C ILE A 2 8.85 3.45 -12.08
N ASP A 3 9.17 4.09 -13.19
CA ASP A 3 10.28 5.04 -13.30
C ASP A 3 9.77 6.32 -13.97
N SER A 4 9.89 7.44 -13.26
CA SER A 4 9.55 8.80 -13.70
C SER A 4 10.67 9.77 -13.31
N GLY A 5 11.91 9.29 -13.24
CA GLY A 5 13.07 10.10 -12.89
C GLY A 5 13.22 10.38 -11.39
N GLN A 6 12.39 9.79 -10.53
CA GLN A 6 12.50 9.95 -9.08
C GLN A 6 13.74 9.20 -8.52
N PRO A 7 14.35 9.70 -7.41
CA PRO A 7 15.57 9.11 -6.85
C PRO A 7 15.32 7.88 -5.94
N PHE A 8 14.11 7.35 -5.92
CA PHE A 8 13.69 6.20 -5.13
C PHE A 8 13.00 5.15 -5.99
N GLY A 9 12.93 3.92 -5.50
CA GLY A 9 12.23 2.84 -6.20
C GLY A 9 10.71 2.93 -6.02
N VAL A 10 9.96 2.62 -7.08
CA VAL A 10 8.49 2.44 -7.01
C VAL A 10 8.12 1.12 -7.68
N VAL A 11 7.42 0.27 -6.93
CA VAL A 11 7.00 -1.06 -7.38
C VAL A 11 5.50 -1.21 -7.15
N VAL A 12 4.78 -1.69 -8.16
CA VAL A 12 3.38 -2.08 -8.06
C VAL A 12 3.31 -3.60 -8.13
N ASP A 13 2.65 -4.22 -7.16
CA ASP A 13 2.59 -5.67 -7.00
C ASP A 13 1.18 -6.17 -6.67
N TYR A 14 0.86 -7.40 -7.06
CA TYR A 14 -0.43 -8.03 -6.81
C TYR A 14 -0.56 -8.67 -5.42
N ALA A 15 0.49 -8.68 -4.61
CA ALA A 15 0.49 -9.27 -3.28
C ALA A 15 -0.64 -8.71 -2.41
N HIS A 16 -1.59 -9.55 -2.03
CA HIS A 16 -2.81 -9.18 -1.28
C HIS A 16 -3.11 -10.11 -0.10
N THR A 17 -2.25 -11.09 0.16
CA THR A 17 -2.29 -11.93 1.36
C THR A 17 -1.09 -11.63 2.24
N GLY A 18 -1.18 -11.90 3.54
CA GLY A 18 -0.06 -11.69 4.46
C GLY A 18 1.22 -12.39 4.00
N GLU A 19 1.11 -13.63 3.53
CA GLU A 19 2.27 -14.39 3.02
C GLU A 19 2.87 -13.75 1.77
N ALA A 20 2.04 -13.34 0.80
CA ALA A 20 2.51 -12.71 -0.42
C ALA A 20 3.17 -11.35 -0.13
N VAL A 21 2.58 -10.54 0.74
CA VAL A 21 3.14 -9.25 1.19
C VAL A 21 4.48 -9.47 1.88
N ARG A 22 4.58 -10.44 2.78
CA ARG A 22 5.84 -10.78 3.45
C ARG A 22 6.94 -11.14 2.44
N LYS A 23 6.64 -11.98 1.47
CA LYS A 23 7.61 -12.39 0.43
C LYS A 23 8.09 -11.22 -0.41
N VAL A 24 7.19 -10.34 -0.84
CA VAL A 24 7.56 -9.14 -1.61
C VAL A 24 8.47 -8.23 -0.78
N LEU A 25 8.12 -7.98 0.47
CA LEU A 25 8.94 -7.15 1.36
C LEU A 25 10.32 -7.76 1.62
N GLU A 26 10.41 -9.07 1.80
CA GLU A 26 11.70 -9.77 1.94
C GLU A 26 12.59 -9.59 0.71
N VAL A 27 12.04 -9.78 -0.49
CA VAL A 27 12.77 -9.61 -1.75
C VAL A 27 13.23 -8.16 -1.93
N LEU A 28 12.35 -7.20 -1.69
CA LEU A 28 12.67 -5.78 -1.82
C LEU A 28 13.68 -5.31 -0.76
N ARG A 29 13.65 -5.89 0.44
CA ARG A 29 14.63 -5.57 1.49
C ARG A 29 16.06 -5.86 1.07
N VAL A 30 16.29 -6.89 0.27
CA VAL A 30 17.65 -7.25 -0.21
C VAL A 30 18.26 -6.12 -1.06
N VAL A 31 17.43 -5.40 -1.82
CA VAL A 31 17.90 -4.34 -2.74
C VAL A 31 17.64 -2.93 -2.24
N CYS A 32 16.85 -2.77 -1.17
CA CYS A 32 16.52 -1.47 -0.59
C CYS A 32 17.66 -1.01 0.32
N ARG A 33 18.24 0.14 0.03
CA ARG A 33 19.30 0.74 0.85
C ARG A 33 18.76 1.71 1.91
N GLY A 34 17.58 2.28 1.65
CA GLY A 34 16.87 3.18 2.54
C GLY A 34 15.70 2.50 3.25
N ARG A 35 14.61 3.22 3.40
CA ARG A 35 13.37 2.73 4.01
C ARG A 35 12.53 1.97 2.97
N LEU A 36 11.85 0.95 3.44
CA LEU A 36 10.86 0.22 2.68
C LEU A 36 9.46 0.68 3.13
N ILE A 37 8.74 1.32 2.22
CA ILE A 37 7.44 1.94 2.45
C ILE A 37 6.38 1.13 1.71
N ILE A 38 5.30 0.72 2.38
CA ILE A 38 4.22 -0.05 1.75
C ILE A 38 2.89 0.71 1.77
N VAL A 39 2.17 0.65 0.65
CA VAL A 39 0.75 1.01 0.54
C VAL A 39 -0.02 -0.29 0.34
N VAL A 40 -0.93 -0.62 1.23
CA VAL A 40 -1.67 -1.89 1.19
C VAL A 40 -3.01 -1.78 1.91
N GLY A 41 -3.95 -2.60 1.49
CA GLY A 41 -5.25 -2.77 2.11
C GLY A 41 -5.67 -4.22 2.17
N ALA A 42 -6.96 -4.46 2.39
CA ALA A 42 -7.59 -5.76 2.31
C ALA A 42 -8.99 -5.63 1.72
N ALA A 43 -9.38 -6.59 0.88
CA ALA A 43 -10.69 -6.58 0.27
C ALA A 43 -11.79 -6.91 1.29
N GLY A 44 -12.94 -6.26 1.12
CA GLY A 44 -14.16 -6.60 1.82
C GLY A 44 -14.74 -7.95 1.36
N GLU A 45 -15.66 -8.50 2.14
CA GLU A 45 -16.30 -9.79 1.86
C GLU A 45 -15.30 -10.94 1.65
N ARG A 46 -14.17 -10.87 2.33
CA ARG A 46 -13.12 -11.90 2.35
C ARG A 46 -12.84 -12.30 3.80
N ASP A 47 -12.07 -13.36 3.97
CA ASP A 47 -11.65 -13.83 5.28
C ASP A 47 -11.02 -12.68 6.10
N PRO A 48 -11.60 -12.30 7.26
CA PRO A 48 -11.04 -11.26 8.13
C PRO A 48 -9.61 -11.54 8.58
N GLY A 49 -9.18 -12.79 8.61
CA GLY A 49 -7.80 -13.18 8.91
C GLY A 49 -6.77 -12.58 7.95
N ARG A 50 -7.19 -12.22 6.73
CA ARG A 50 -6.33 -11.50 5.76
C ARG A 50 -5.92 -10.13 6.27
N ARG A 51 -6.81 -9.42 6.98
CA ARG A 51 -6.54 -8.10 7.56
C ARG A 51 -5.41 -8.18 8.57
N PHE A 52 -5.48 -9.17 9.45
CA PHE A 52 -4.42 -9.47 10.40
C PHE A 52 -3.10 -9.86 9.71
N GLY A 53 -3.15 -10.76 8.74
CA GLY A 53 -1.98 -11.23 7.99
C GLY A 53 -1.26 -10.10 7.25
N VAL A 54 -2.01 -9.23 6.57
CA VAL A 54 -1.47 -8.05 5.86
C VAL A 54 -0.86 -7.05 6.84
N ALA A 55 -1.55 -6.73 7.94
CA ALA A 55 -1.07 -5.83 8.97
C ALA A 55 0.24 -6.32 9.59
N ARG A 56 0.29 -7.61 9.94
CA ARG A 56 1.48 -8.23 10.50
C ARG A 56 2.66 -8.22 9.53
N ALA A 57 2.43 -8.61 8.28
CA ALA A 57 3.47 -8.61 7.27
C ALA A 57 4.05 -7.20 7.04
N ALA A 58 3.19 -6.18 6.97
CA ALA A 58 3.62 -4.79 6.84
C ALA A 58 4.38 -4.31 8.10
N ALA A 59 3.87 -4.62 9.29
CA ALA A 59 4.51 -4.24 10.55
C ALA A 59 5.90 -4.86 10.73
N GLU A 60 6.09 -6.10 10.31
CA GLU A 60 7.35 -6.83 10.45
C GLU A 60 8.34 -6.49 9.33
N GLY A 61 7.88 -6.24 8.10
CA GLY A 61 8.72 -6.14 6.91
C GLY A 61 8.98 -4.74 6.37
N ALA A 62 8.09 -3.78 6.63
CA ALA A 62 8.22 -2.40 6.17
C ALA A 62 8.64 -1.45 7.30
N ASP A 63 9.31 -0.36 6.93
CA ASP A 63 9.69 0.69 7.87
C ASP A 63 8.55 1.71 8.07
N TYR A 64 7.69 1.85 7.06
CA TYR A 64 6.52 2.73 7.08
C TYR A 64 5.40 2.13 6.24
N ALA A 65 4.17 2.26 6.70
CA ALA A 65 3.00 1.76 6.00
C ALA A 65 1.90 2.81 5.85
N VAL A 66 1.18 2.77 4.74
CA VAL A 66 -0.08 3.48 4.56
C VAL A 66 -1.16 2.44 4.27
N PHE A 67 -2.04 2.23 5.24
CA PHE A 67 -3.18 1.34 5.09
C PHE A 67 -4.33 2.07 4.41
N THR A 68 -4.91 1.45 3.41
CA THR A 68 -5.87 2.09 2.54
C THR A 68 -6.90 1.11 1.98
N ASN A 69 -7.81 1.63 1.20
CA ASN A 69 -8.87 0.91 0.54
C ASN A 69 -8.35 -0.05 -0.54
N GLU A 70 -8.96 -1.23 -0.59
CA GLU A 70 -8.79 -2.24 -1.64
C GLU A 70 -10.09 -3.03 -1.78
N ASP A 71 -10.87 -2.77 -2.84
CA ASP A 71 -12.15 -3.45 -3.10
C ASP A 71 -13.02 -3.66 -1.85
N PRO A 72 -13.54 -2.61 -1.22
CA PRO A 72 -14.29 -2.75 0.04
C PRO A 72 -15.60 -3.50 -0.14
N ARG A 73 -16.13 -3.59 -1.37
CA ARG A 73 -17.41 -4.19 -1.71
C ARG A 73 -18.54 -3.62 -0.87
N SER A 74 -19.30 -4.43 -0.14
CA SER A 74 -20.41 -3.99 0.71
C SER A 74 -19.98 -3.47 2.08
N GLU A 75 -18.71 -3.62 2.44
CA GLU A 75 -18.21 -3.17 3.74
C GLU A 75 -17.81 -1.69 3.71
N ASP A 76 -17.82 -1.05 4.86
CA ASP A 76 -17.27 0.29 5.02
C ASP A 76 -15.75 0.26 4.85
N PRO A 77 -15.20 0.97 3.85
CA PRO A 77 -13.76 0.93 3.59
C PRO A 77 -12.92 1.41 4.78
N MET A 78 -13.40 2.40 5.53
CA MET A 78 -12.63 2.90 6.66
C MET A 78 -12.63 1.97 7.87
N GLU A 79 -13.68 1.16 8.05
CA GLU A 79 -13.70 0.11 9.08
C GLU A 79 -12.61 -0.94 8.80
N ILE A 80 -12.48 -1.38 7.53
CA ILE A 80 -11.42 -2.31 7.14
C ILE A 80 -10.03 -1.71 7.42
N VAL A 81 -9.82 -0.46 7.02
CA VAL A 81 -8.55 0.25 7.21
C VAL A 81 -8.20 0.37 8.70
N ARG A 82 -9.17 0.69 9.54
CA ARG A 82 -8.99 0.79 11.01
C ARG A 82 -8.67 -0.55 11.66
N GLU A 83 -9.28 -1.63 11.19
CA GLU A 83 -8.92 -2.97 11.68
C GLU A 83 -7.46 -3.32 11.38
N ILE A 84 -7.01 -3.05 10.15
CA ILE A 84 -5.62 -3.26 9.77
C ILE A 84 -4.68 -2.44 10.67
N GLY A 85 -4.99 -1.16 10.87
CA GLY A 85 -4.24 -0.28 11.76
C GLY A 85 -4.20 -0.76 13.20
N ALA A 86 -5.33 -1.26 13.73
CA ALA A 86 -5.39 -1.81 15.08
C ALA A 86 -4.48 -3.05 15.24
N PHE A 87 -4.43 -3.92 14.25
CA PHE A 87 -3.51 -5.05 14.23
C PHE A 87 -2.03 -4.61 14.17
N ALA A 88 -1.73 -3.56 13.39
CA ALA A 88 -0.39 -2.99 13.34
C ALA A 88 0.04 -2.39 14.68
N GLU A 89 -0.87 -1.71 15.37
CA GLU A 89 -0.62 -1.24 16.74
C GLU A 89 -0.37 -2.40 17.70
N GLY A 90 -1.15 -3.46 17.62
CA GLY A 90 -0.94 -4.69 18.38
C GLY A 90 0.41 -5.36 18.11
N ALA A 91 0.99 -5.14 16.95
CA ALA A 91 2.34 -5.58 16.56
C ALA A 91 3.44 -4.58 16.95
N GLY A 92 3.13 -3.54 17.72
CA GLY A 92 4.08 -2.58 18.26
C GLY A 92 4.34 -1.34 17.36
N ARG A 93 3.56 -1.14 16.29
CA ARG A 93 3.69 0.05 15.45
C ARG A 93 2.88 1.23 15.98
N ARG A 94 3.38 2.43 15.77
CA ARG A 94 2.79 3.67 16.32
C ARG A 94 2.03 4.40 15.22
N ARG A 95 0.72 4.59 15.45
CA ARG A 95 -0.15 5.34 14.55
C ARG A 95 0.35 6.77 14.39
N GLY A 96 0.42 7.27 13.15
CA GLY A 96 0.91 8.60 12.83
C GLY A 96 2.44 8.72 12.72
N GLU A 97 3.21 7.78 13.28
CA GLU A 97 4.67 7.75 13.18
C GLU A 97 5.16 6.61 12.27
N ASP A 98 4.71 5.38 12.52
CA ASP A 98 5.13 4.20 11.77
C ASP A 98 4.14 3.83 10.67
N PHE A 99 2.89 4.30 10.76
CA PHE A 99 1.87 4.11 9.73
C PHE A 99 0.79 5.18 9.75
N LEU A 100 0.10 5.32 8.62
CA LEU A 100 -1.11 6.12 8.44
C LEU A 100 -2.27 5.25 7.97
N GLU A 101 -3.49 5.75 8.20
CA GLU A 101 -4.75 5.20 7.69
C GLU A 101 -5.39 6.26 6.79
N LEU A 102 -5.52 5.96 5.51
CA LEU A 102 -6.14 6.84 4.52
C LEU A 102 -7.12 6.03 3.68
N GLU A 103 -8.40 6.38 3.72
CA GLU A 103 -9.43 5.70 2.94
C GLU A 103 -9.17 5.80 1.43
N ASP A 104 -8.89 7.01 0.95
CA ASP A 104 -8.62 7.28 -0.46
C ASP A 104 -7.26 6.70 -0.88
N ARG A 105 -7.30 5.68 -1.73
CA ARG A 105 -6.10 4.97 -2.19
C ARG A 105 -5.16 5.88 -3.00
N ARG A 106 -5.70 6.83 -3.77
CA ARG A 106 -4.85 7.80 -4.49
C ARG A 106 -4.07 8.68 -3.52
N MET A 107 -4.74 9.17 -2.47
CA MET A 107 -4.09 9.96 -1.43
C MET A 107 -3.07 9.13 -0.65
N ALA A 108 -3.36 7.86 -0.40
CA ALA A 108 -2.42 6.95 0.25
C ALA A 108 -1.16 6.74 -0.57
N ILE A 109 -1.29 6.51 -1.88
CA ILE A 109 -0.16 6.40 -2.80
C ILE A 109 0.64 7.71 -2.82
N ARG A 110 -0.04 8.85 -2.98
CA ARG A 110 0.60 10.17 -2.94
C ARG A 110 1.39 10.40 -1.67
N GLU A 111 0.81 10.07 -0.52
CA GLU A 111 1.47 10.27 0.77
C GLU A 111 2.71 9.40 0.92
N ALA A 112 2.64 8.14 0.51
CA ALA A 112 3.79 7.25 0.48
C ALA A 112 4.93 7.77 -0.42
N LEU A 113 4.58 8.26 -1.61
CA LEU A 113 5.55 8.85 -2.55
C LEU A 113 6.20 10.12 -1.99
N LYS A 114 5.43 10.97 -1.29
CA LYS A 114 5.96 12.18 -0.62
C LYS A 114 6.92 11.86 0.53
N GLN A 115 6.71 10.76 1.22
CA GLN A 115 7.56 10.30 2.32
C GLN A 115 8.91 9.76 1.84
N ALA A 116 8.97 9.27 0.58
CA ALA A 116 10.15 8.60 0.04
C ALA A 116 11.29 9.58 -0.24
N GLY A 117 12.47 9.24 0.25
CA GLY A 117 13.73 9.89 -0.06
C GLY A 117 14.61 9.03 -0.96
N PRO A 118 15.80 9.52 -1.32
CA PRO A 118 16.78 8.73 -2.07
C PRO A 118 17.07 7.39 -1.39
N ASP A 119 17.24 6.34 -2.21
CA ASP A 119 17.47 4.96 -1.77
C ASP A 119 16.28 4.23 -1.11
N ASP A 120 15.16 4.93 -0.85
CA ASP A 120 13.92 4.30 -0.38
C ASP A 120 13.25 3.50 -1.51
N ILE A 121 12.38 2.55 -1.13
CA ILE A 121 11.49 1.86 -2.07
C ILE A 121 10.06 1.97 -1.56
N VAL A 122 9.17 2.43 -2.42
CA VAL A 122 7.71 2.41 -2.20
C VAL A 122 7.13 1.22 -2.94
N VAL A 123 6.42 0.34 -2.24
CA VAL A 123 5.66 -0.74 -2.83
C VAL A 123 4.16 -0.50 -2.66
N VAL A 124 3.44 -0.45 -3.79
CA VAL A 124 1.98 -0.37 -3.83
C VAL A 124 1.46 -1.77 -4.07
N ALA A 125 0.88 -2.37 -3.04
CA ALA A 125 0.49 -3.77 -3.03
C ALA A 125 -1.03 -3.97 -3.03
N GLY A 126 -1.46 -5.10 -3.54
CA GLY A 126 -2.83 -5.59 -3.49
C GLY A 126 -3.53 -5.67 -4.84
N LYS A 127 -3.54 -4.61 -5.60
CA LYS A 127 -4.25 -4.52 -6.89
C LYS A 127 -3.40 -4.98 -8.09
N GLY A 128 -2.09 -4.73 -8.05
CA GLY A 128 -1.19 -5.11 -9.13
C GLY A 128 -1.62 -4.57 -10.49
N HIS A 129 -1.96 -5.48 -11.41
CA HIS A 129 -2.41 -5.17 -12.76
C HIS A 129 -3.92 -4.96 -12.90
N GLU A 130 -4.69 -5.09 -11.84
CA GLU A 130 -6.13 -4.89 -11.87
C GLU A 130 -6.48 -3.44 -12.24
N GLN A 131 -7.50 -3.28 -13.09
CA GLN A 131 -7.92 -2.00 -13.64
C GLN A 131 -9.28 -1.54 -13.13
N SER A 132 -9.67 -2.02 -11.98
CA SER A 132 -10.93 -1.61 -11.32
C SER A 132 -10.81 -1.61 -9.80
N MET A 133 -11.67 -0.83 -9.17
CA MET A 133 -11.93 -0.83 -7.74
C MET A 133 -13.42 -1.13 -7.52
N ILE A 134 -13.74 -2.06 -6.62
CA ILE A 134 -15.11 -2.53 -6.38
C ILE A 134 -15.68 -1.88 -5.11
N TYR A 135 -16.71 -1.05 -5.29
CA TYR A 135 -17.50 -0.43 -4.23
C TYR A 135 -18.94 -0.95 -4.29
N GLY A 136 -19.36 -1.74 -3.31
CA GLY A 136 -20.61 -2.48 -3.40
C GLY A 136 -20.61 -3.41 -4.61
N GLU A 137 -21.54 -3.22 -5.53
CA GLU A 137 -21.61 -3.90 -6.83
C GLU A 137 -21.00 -3.08 -7.97
N GLU A 138 -20.60 -1.84 -7.69
CA GLU A 138 -20.05 -0.91 -8.68
C GLU A 138 -18.56 -1.17 -8.91
N GLN A 139 -18.18 -1.36 -10.17
CA GLN A 139 -16.79 -1.35 -10.60
C GLN A 139 -16.43 0.05 -11.13
N ARG A 140 -15.46 0.69 -10.49
CA ARG A 140 -14.91 1.96 -10.93
C ARG A 140 -13.57 1.76 -11.60
N PRO A 141 -13.25 2.49 -12.69
CA PRO A 141 -11.92 2.44 -13.30
C PRO A 141 -10.83 2.77 -12.28
N TRP A 142 -9.78 1.96 -12.29
CA TRP A 142 -8.63 2.14 -11.41
C TRP A 142 -7.39 1.45 -12.01
N ASP A 143 -6.23 2.02 -11.81
CA ASP A 143 -4.94 1.37 -12.11
C ASP A 143 -3.86 1.97 -11.22
N ASP A 144 -3.34 1.18 -10.27
CA ASP A 144 -2.28 1.62 -9.35
C ASP A 144 -1.05 2.16 -10.09
N ARG A 145 -0.73 1.60 -11.26
CA ARG A 145 0.42 2.01 -12.07
C ARG A 145 0.24 3.40 -12.64
N GLN A 146 -0.97 3.69 -13.14
CA GLN A 146 -1.29 5.00 -13.69
C GLN A 146 -1.37 6.04 -12.57
N VAL A 147 -2.02 5.69 -11.46
CA VAL A 147 -2.12 6.57 -10.29
C VAL A 147 -0.72 6.93 -9.77
N ALA A 148 0.18 5.95 -9.65
CA ALA A 148 1.54 6.22 -9.20
C ALA A 148 2.29 7.18 -10.13
N ARG A 149 2.17 7.01 -11.45
CA ARG A 149 2.75 7.94 -12.44
C ARG A 149 2.16 9.35 -12.33
N ASP A 150 0.84 9.44 -12.25
CA ASP A 150 0.15 10.74 -12.11
C ASP A 150 0.59 11.49 -10.86
N GLU A 151 0.72 10.78 -9.73
CA GLU A 151 1.14 11.41 -8.48
C GLU A 151 2.64 11.74 -8.48
N LEU A 152 3.49 10.94 -9.10
CA LEU A 152 4.91 11.29 -9.33
C LEU A 152 5.04 12.55 -10.19
N SER A 153 4.29 12.66 -11.27
CA SER A 153 4.28 13.88 -12.12
C SER A 153 3.87 15.12 -11.33
N LYS A 154 2.82 15.01 -10.49
CA LYS A 154 2.40 16.11 -9.60
C LYS A 154 3.45 16.51 -8.56
N LEU A 155 4.34 15.59 -8.21
CA LEU A 155 5.47 15.85 -7.32
C LEU A 155 6.70 16.42 -8.06
N GLY A 156 6.59 16.61 -9.39
CA GLY A 156 7.63 17.19 -10.22
C GLY A 156 8.60 16.18 -10.84
N PHE A 157 8.29 14.87 -10.78
CA PHE A 157 9.07 13.83 -11.45
C PHE A 157 8.45 13.51 -12.81
N GLU A 158 9.20 13.72 -13.87
CA GLU A 158 8.81 13.41 -15.24
C GLU A 158 9.91 12.59 -15.91
N ALA A 159 9.50 11.50 -16.60
CA ALA A 159 10.43 10.65 -17.35
C ALA A 159 10.89 11.31 -18.66
#